data_32bd3487f8514f1d39f53550bd748fb5
#
_entry.id   32bd3487f8514f1d39f53550bd748fb5
#
_cell.length_a   1.000
_cell.length_b   1.000
_cell.length_c   1.000
_cell.angle_alpha   90.00
_cell.angle_beta   90.00
_cell.angle_gamma   90.00
#
_symmetry.space_group_name_H-M   'P 1'
#
loop_
_entity.id
_entity.type
_entity.pdbx_description
1 polymer ?
#
loop_
_entity_poly.entity_id
_entity_poly.type
_entity_poly.pdbx_seq_one_letter_code
_entity_poly.pdbx_strand_id
1 'polypeptide(L)'
;SLGLVGSEMCIRDRSYTDANFLIVPNPLKSLQRLASRHREQFQVPVIGITGSNGKTVVKEWLYQILSPDRTITRSPRSYNSQIGVPLSVWLMSEHTELGIFEAGISEMGEMEALRPIIQPTIGILTNIGGAHQENFSSVQDKCMEKLQLFKDCDVIVYNGDNELITSCVTKSLFTAREIAWSTKDSERPLFIEKILKDDTGTTIKYRYLGFFKEYRIPFIDDASIENSLNCLAVALYLMVPPETIAERMLHLEPIAMRLEVKEGKNGCTLINDSYNSDFASLDIALDFMMRRSEDKNRKRTLILSDMLESGQTSKLLYRQVADLVHSRKVDHIIGVGEEISAAANRFEIQKDFFANTSELLNSGLLNQLHNEDILIKGARVFHFDDITDALELKVHETILEINLNALVDNLNYYRNKLKPETKIVCMVKASAYGAGSFEIAKTLEDQRVDYLAVAVADEGADLRKAGINSSIIIMNPEITAFKTMFDYRLEPEVYSFHLLEELIKAAEREGVSNFPIHIKIDTGMHR
;
A
#
# COMPACT_ATOMS: atom_id res chain seq x y z
N SER A 1 8.14 -17.67 8.12
CA SER A 1 6.75 -17.52 7.70
C SER A 1 5.85 -18.09 8.78
N LEU A 2 5.09 -17.24 9.44
CA LEU A 2 3.93 -17.67 10.19
C LEU A 2 2.90 -18.19 9.19
N GLY A 3 3.02 -19.45 8.79
CA GLY A 3 2.00 -20.14 8.04
C GLY A 3 0.79 -20.32 8.95
N LEU A 4 -0.17 -19.40 8.86
CA LEU A 4 -1.52 -19.64 9.33
C LEU A 4 -2.14 -20.69 8.43
N VAL A 5 -1.89 -21.95 8.71
CA VAL A 5 -2.54 -23.05 8.00
C VAL A 5 -3.93 -23.16 8.58
N GLY A 6 -4.91 -22.83 7.77
CA GLY A 6 -6.30 -22.59 8.15
C GLY A 6 -7.16 -23.77 8.54
N SER A 7 -6.63 -24.88 9.07
CA SER A 7 -7.45 -25.86 9.79
C SER A 7 -6.60 -26.63 10.80
N GLU A 8 -7.18 -26.94 11.96
CA GLU A 8 -6.58 -27.81 12.97
C GLU A 8 -6.10 -29.16 12.39
N MET A 9 -6.71 -29.62 11.32
CA MET A 9 -6.42 -30.89 10.65
C MET A 9 -5.05 -30.92 9.98
N CYS A 10 -4.56 -29.80 9.41
CA CYS A 10 -3.31 -29.78 8.63
C CYS A 10 -2.04 -29.83 9.52
N ILE A 11 -2.13 -29.44 10.79
CA ILE A 11 -0.97 -29.38 11.71
C ILE A 11 -0.88 -30.63 12.58
N ARG A 12 -2.02 -31.21 12.98
CA ARG A 12 -2.05 -32.41 13.85
C ARG A 12 -1.55 -33.67 13.16
N ASP A 13 -1.65 -33.76 11.85
CA ASP A 13 -1.31 -34.96 11.08
C ASP A 13 0.12 -34.99 10.53
N ARG A 14 0.92 -33.94 10.75
CA ARG A 14 2.32 -33.88 10.33
C ARG A 14 3.24 -33.81 11.53
N SER A 15 4.06 -34.83 11.71
CA SER A 15 5.19 -34.82 12.64
C SER A 15 6.31 -33.94 12.07
N TYR A 16 6.33 -32.67 12.45
CA TYR A 16 7.47 -31.79 12.20
C TYR A 16 8.43 -31.91 13.37
N THR A 17 9.65 -32.41 13.14
CA THR A 17 10.67 -32.62 14.17
C THR A 17 11.47 -31.34 14.47
N ASP A 18 11.47 -30.36 13.58
CA ASP A 18 12.40 -29.22 13.56
C ASP A 18 11.75 -27.87 13.78
N ALA A 19 10.51 -27.81 14.26
CA ALA A 19 9.80 -26.57 14.57
C ALA A 19 9.10 -26.63 15.91
N ASN A 20 9.08 -25.49 16.61
CA ASN A 20 8.29 -25.32 17.82
C ASN A 20 6.87 -24.90 17.46
N PHE A 21 5.88 -25.64 17.95
CA PHE A 21 4.47 -25.38 17.72
C PHE A 21 3.79 -24.89 18.99
N LEU A 22 3.06 -23.78 18.88
CA LEU A 22 2.12 -23.33 19.89
C LEU A 22 0.72 -23.73 19.46
N ILE A 23 0.18 -24.78 20.12
CA ILE A 23 -1.18 -25.23 19.85
C ILE A 23 -2.15 -24.35 20.65
N VAL A 24 -3.09 -23.74 19.97
CA VAL A 24 -4.07 -22.81 20.55
C VAL A 24 -5.48 -23.13 20.06
N PRO A 25 -6.52 -22.87 20.86
CA PRO A 25 -7.91 -23.13 20.48
C PRO A 25 -8.38 -22.34 19.25
N ASN A 26 -7.86 -21.13 19.08
CA ASN A 26 -8.19 -20.25 17.94
C ASN A 26 -6.93 -19.51 17.49
N PRO A 27 -6.33 -19.95 16.36
CA PRO A 27 -5.10 -19.34 15.82
C PRO A 27 -5.24 -17.86 15.50
N LEU A 28 -6.37 -17.43 14.91
CA LEU A 28 -6.61 -16.03 14.57
C LEU A 28 -6.65 -15.14 15.82
N LYS A 29 -7.45 -15.51 16.82
CA LYS A 29 -7.52 -14.75 18.09
C LYS A 29 -6.17 -14.73 18.82
N SER A 30 -5.41 -15.80 18.72
CA SER A 30 -4.08 -15.88 19.34
C SER A 30 -3.08 -14.95 18.63
N LEU A 31 -3.09 -14.92 17.28
CA LEU A 31 -2.30 -13.97 16.50
C LEU A 31 -2.67 -12.53 16.85
N GLN A 32 -3.96 -12.20 16.90
CA GLN A 32 -4.46 -10.88 17.26
C GLN A 32 -4.01 -10.46 18.66
N ARG A 33 -4.08 -11.36 19.65
CA ARG A 33 -3.59 -11.09 21.01
C ARG A 33 -2.08 -10.89 21.08
N LEU A 34 -1.31 -11.67 20.34
CA LEU A 34 0.15 -11.51 20.26
C LEU A 34 0.49 -10.14 19.64
N ALA A 35 -0.15 -9.77 18.53
CA ALA A 35 0.07 -8.47 17.87
C ALA A 35 -0.34 -7.30 18.78
N SER A 36 -1.46 -7.39 19.50
CA SER A 36 -1.87 -6.39 20.49
C SER A 36 -0.82 -6.22 21.60
N ARG A 37 -0.31 -7.33 22.15
CA ARG A 37 0.77 -7.29 23.15
C ARG A 37 2.08 -6.73 22.61
N HIS A 38 2.40 -7.03 21.36
CA HIS A 38 3.55 -6.45 20.68
C HIS A 38 3.37 -4.93 20.54
N ARG A 39 2.20 -4.48 20.10
CA ARG A 39 1.85 -3.05 19.96
C ARG A 39 2.00 -2.25 21.25
N GLU A 40 1.61 -2.84 22.38
CA GLU A 40 1.68 -2.20 23.71
C GLU A 40 3.11 -1.80 24.13
N GLN A 41 4.14 -2.37 23.49
CA GLN A 41 5.55 -2.06 23.80
C GLN A 41 6.00 -0.71 23.22
N PHE A 42 5.24 -0.12 22.30
CA PHE A 42 5.63 1.10 21.58
C PHE A 42 4.72 2.26 21.92
N GLN A 43 5.30 3.32 22.49
CA GLN A 43 4.60 4.56 22.86
C GLN A 43 4.74 5.64 21.77
N VAL A 44 4.56 5.25 20.52
CA VAL A 44 4.67 6.14 19.35
C VAL A 44 3.30 6.48 18.79
N PRO A 45 3.14 7.63 18.11
CA PRO A 45 1.91 7.94 17.40
C PRO A 45 1.60 6.87 16.36
N VAL A 46 0.31 6.53 16.24
CA VAL A 46 -0.16 5.57 15.23
C VAL A 46 -1.36 6.15 14.51
N ILE A 47 -1.29 6.16 13.20
CA ILE A 47 -2.37 6.55 12.31
C ILE A 47 -3.14 5.29 11.93
N GLY A 48 -4.43 5.25 12.29
CA GLY A 48 -5.37 4.23 11.87
C GLY A 48 -6.26 4.75 10.75
N ILE A 49 -6.26 4.08 9.61
CA ILE A 49 -6.99 4.51 8.42
C ILE A 49 -8.10 3.52 8.11
N THR A 50 -9.35 3.98 8.06
CA THR A 50 -10.48 3.18 7.57
C THR A 50 -11.33 3.96 6.59
N GLY A 51 -12.27 3.29 5.95
CA GLY A 51 -13.17 3.83 4.95
C GLY A 51 -13.49 2.79 3.88
N SER A 52 -14.34 3.13 2.93
CA SER A 52 -14.67 2.24 1.82
C SER A 52 -13.53 2.24 0.77
N ASN A 53 -13.13 3.40 0.28
CA ASN A 53 -12.08 3.59 -0.71
C ASN A 53 -10.98 4.55 -0.20
N GLY A 54 -9.84 4.62 -0.87
CA GLY A 54 -8.77 5.58 -0.60
C GLY A 54 -7.81 5.21 0.53
N LYS A 55 -8.07 4.19 1.36
CA LYS A 55 -7.22 3.80 2.50
C LYS A 55 -5.75 3.63 2.13
N THR A 56 -5.47 2.83 1.13
CA THR A 56 -4.10 2.54 0.66
C THR A 56 -3.44 3.78 0.07
N VAL A 57 -4.19 4.59 -0.69
CA VAL A 57 -3.68 5.84 -1.27
C VAL A 57 -3.27 6.79 -0.15
N VAL A 58 -4.15 7.05 0.82
CA VAL A 58 -3.87 7.93 1.96
C VAL A 58 -2.67 7.41 2.77
N LYS A 59 -2.58 6.10 3.01
CA LYS A 59 -1.43 5.48 3.71
C LYS A 59 -0.11 5.72 2.98
N GLU A 60 -0.07 5.44 1.68
CA GLU A 60 1.17 5.57 0.90
C GLU A 60 1.56 7.05 0.70
N TRP A 61 0.59 7.94 0.48
CA TRP A 61 0.88 9.37 0.39
C TRP A 61 1.33 9.96 1.72
N LEU A 62 0.74 9.57 2.84
CA LEU A 62 1.25 9.94 4.16
C LEU A 62 2.68 9.44 4.37
N TYR A 63 2.98 8.24 3.89
CA TYR A 63 4.36 7.74 3.92
C TYR A 63 5.29 8.61 3.08
N GLN A 64 4.92 8.96 1.83
CA GLN A 64 5.74 9.84 0.98
C GLN A 64 5.96 11.23 1.62
N ILE A 65 4.94 11.78 2.28
CA ILE A 65 5.01 13.09 2.92
C ILE A 65 5.84 13.07 4.20
N LEU A 66 5.78 12.02 5.00
CA LEU A 66 6.31 11.99 6.37
C LEU A 66 7.62 11.21 6.52
N SER A 67 7.93 10.27 5.62
CA SER A 67 9.12 9.42 5.71
C SER A 67 10.46 10.16 5.60
N PRO A 68 10.59 11.33 4.96
CA PRO A 68 11.85 12.07 5.01
C PRO A 68 12.27 12.52 6.42
N ASP A 69 11.31 12.67 7.34
CA ASP A 69 11.57 13.18 8.69
C ASP A 69 11.42 12.11 9.78
N ARG A 70 10.87 10.92 9.48
CA ARG A 70 10.50 9.92 10.49
C ARG A 70 10.68 8.50 9.99
N THR A 71 11.11 7.62 10.88
CA THR A 71 11.10 6.16 10.62
C THR A 71 9.67 5.62 10.77
N ILE A 72 9.08 5.19 9.66
CA ILE A 72 7.67 4.80 9.60
C ILE A 72 7.51 3.31 9.39
N THR A 73 6.72 2.66 10.25
CA THR A 73 6.21 1.31 10.01
C THR A 73 4.78 1.41 9.49
N ARG A 74 4.51 0.79 8.34
CA ARG A 74 3.17 0.82 7.74
C ARG A 74 2.69 -0.55 7.25
N SER A 75 1.38 -0.68 7.06
CA SER A 75 0.81 -1.88 6.44
C SER A 75 1.44 -2.17 5.08
N PRO A 76 2.03 -3.35 4.86
CA PRO A 76 2.50 -3.76 3.55
C PRO A 76 1.31 -3.88 2.58
N ARG A 77 1.43 -3.34 1.38
CA ARG A 77 0.35 -3.38 0.38
C ARG A 77 -1.00 -2.97 0.99
N SER A 78 -2.06 -3.79 0.83
CA SER A 78 -3.40 -3.57 1.40
C SER A 78 -3.69 -4.54 2.55
N TYR A 79 -2.73 -4.80 3.44
CA TYR A 79 -2.91 -5.69 4.59
C TYR A 79 -3.80 -5.03 5.66
N ASN A 80 -5.12 -5.07 5.44
CA ASN A 80 -6.13 -4.39 6.25
C ASN A 80 -7.18 -5.33 6.88
N SER A 81 -7.06 -6.66 6.67
CA SER A 81 -7.98 -7.68 7.18
C SER A 81 -7.65 -8.11 8.61
N GLN A 82 -8.51 -8.99 9.18
CA GLN A 82 -8.34 -9.59 10.50
C GLN A 82 -7.00 -10.35 10.69
N ILE A 83 -6.35 -10.74 9.60
CA ILE A 83 -5.01 -11.37 9.58
C ILE A 83 -3.95 -10.35 9.19
N GLY A 84 -4.23 -9.53 8.17
CA GLY A 84 -3.27 -8.58 7.63
C GLY A 84 -2.85 -7.49 8.60
N VAL A 85 -3.78 -7.00 9.42
CA VAL A 85 -3.49 -5.98 10.45
C VAL A 85 -2.54 -6.49 11.53
N PRO A 86 -2.77 -7.66 12.16
CA PRO A 86 -1.80 -8.23 13.10
C PRO A 86 -0.40 -8.40 12.52
N LEU A 87 -0.29 -8.90 11.28
CA LEU A 87 0.99 -9.07 10.60
C LEU A 87 1.68 -7.72 10.32
N SER A 88 0.91 -6.68 10.00
CA SER A 88 1.43 -5.34 9.78
C SER A 88 1.97 -4.71 11.06
N VAL A 89 1.22 -4.81 12.16
CA VAL A 89 1.63 -4.27 13.47
C VAL A 89 2.85 -5.01 14.01
N TRP A 90 2.99 -6.30 13.71
CA TRP A 90 4.16 -7.08 14.10
C TRP A 90 5.48 -6.58 13.50
N LEU A 91 5.43 -5.76 12.45
CA LEU A 91 6.61 -5.13 11.85
C LEU A 91 7.16 -3.95 12.66
N MET A 92 6.43 -3.46 13.67
CA MET A 92 6.92 -2.38 14.54
C MET A 92 8.16 -2.84 15.31
N SER A 93 9.11 -1.93 15.47
CA SER A 93 10.37 -2.13 16.18
C SER A 93 10.70 -0.92 17.06
N GLU A 94 11.75 -1.01 17.84
CA GLU A 94 12.27 0.11 18.65
C GLU A 94 12.68 1.34 17.81
N HIS A 95 12.88 1.17 16.51
CA HIS A 95 13.21 2.26 15.59
C HIS A 95 11.95 2.94 14.99
N THR A 96 10.76 2.39 15.23
CA THR A 96 9.51 2.96 14.71
C THR A 96 9.21 4.25 15.45
N GLU A 97 9.11 5.37 14.71
CA GLU A 97 8.73 6.68 15.25
C GLU A 97 7.26 7.03 14.94
N LEU A 98 6.69 6.39 13.92
CA LEU A 98 5.29 6.55 13.51
C LEU A 98 4.77 5.25 12.89
N GLY A 99 3.58 4.82 13.32
CA GLY A 99 2.87 3.73 12.68
C GLY A 99 1.78 4.22 11.73
N ILE A 100 1.56 3.58 10.57
CA ILE A 100 0.45 3.89 9.65
C ILE A 100 -0.21 2.58 9.24
N PHE A 101 -1.41 2.30 9.75
CA PHE A 101 -2.09 1.02 9.51
C PHE A 101 -3.48 1.20 8.93
N GLU A 102 -3.79 0.38 7.93
CA GLU A 102 -5.12 0.30 7.34
C GLU A 102 -5.99 -0.70 8.12
N ALA A 103 -7.28 -0.37 8.32
CA ALA A 103 -8.28 -1.27 8.84
C ALA A 103 -9.46 -1.40 7.88
N GLY A 104 -9.67 -2.60 7.35
CA GLY A 104 -10.82 -2.97 6.54
C GLY A 104 -11.74 -3.91 7.31
N ILE A 105 -13.03 -3.80 7.04
CA ILE A 105 -14.04 -4.69 7.61
C ILE A 105 -15.02 -5.12 6.53
N SER A 106 -15.53 -6.33 6.69
CA SER A 106 -16.57 -6.93 5.86
C SER A 106 -17.86 -7.16 6.65
N GLU A 107 -17.78 -7.30 7.99
CA GLU A 107 -18.89 -7.64 8.87
C GLU A 107 -18.90 -6.77 10.13
N MET A 108 -20.04 -6.78 10.84
CA MET A 108 -20.19 -6.13 12.15
C MET A 108 -19.32 -6.82 13.22
N GLY A 109 -18.72 -6.02 14.11
CA GLY A 109 -17.87 -6.48 15.21
C GLY A 109 -16.39 -6.71 14.84
N GLU A 110 -16.03 -6.65 13.57
CA GLU A 110 -14.65 -6.83 13.12
C GLU A 110 -13.73 -5.68 13.53
N MET A 111 -14.24 -4.45 13.58
CA MET A 111 -13.42 -3.29 13.96
C MET A 111 -13.07 -3.30 15.44
N GLU A 112 -13.95 -3.84 16.29
CA GLU A 112 -13.67 -4.01 17.71
C GLU A 112 -12.49 -4.96 17.95
N ALA A 113 -12.31 -5.97 17.09
CA ALA A 113 -11.16 -6.87 17.15
C ALA A 113 -9.85 -6.21 16.64
N LEU A 114 -9.93 -5.27 15.68
CA LEU A 114 -8.76 -4.59 15.12
C LEU A 114 -8.28 -3.41 15.97
N ARG A 115 -9.18 -2.72 16.68
CA ARG A 115 -8.83 -1.57 17.52
C ARG A 115 -7.73 -1.84 18.54
N PRO A 116 -7.78 -2.90 19.37
CA PRO A 116 -6.74 -3.18 20.36
C PRO A 116 -5.41 -3.61 19.73
N ILE A 117 -5.39 -3.94 18.44
CA ILE A 117 -4.17 -4.32 17.72
C ILE A 117 -3.48 -3.08 17.19
N ILE A 118 -4.21 -2.15 16.56
CA ILE A 118 -3.66 -0.92 15.99
C ILE A 118 -3.40 0.12 17.08
N GLN A 119 -4.33 0.30 18.02
CA GLN A 119 -4.32 1.34 19.06
C GLN A 119 -3.97 2.71 18.46
N PRO A 120 -4.79 3.23 17.54
CA PRO A 120 -4.47 4.46 16.85
C PRO A 120 -4.62 5.67 17.77
N THR A 121 -3.69 6.61 17.68
CA THR A 121 -3.78 7.94 18.30
C THR A 121 -4.37 8.97 17.33
N ILE A 122 -4.24 8.70 16.01
CA ILE A 122 -4.76 9.53 14.93
C ILE A 122 -5.68 8.65 14.06
N GLY A 123 -6.93 9.03 13.93
CA GLY A 123 -7.92 8.34 13.10
C GLY A 123 -8.18 9.06 11.79
N ILE A 124 -8.25 8.33 10.68
CA ILE A 124 -8.67 8.87 9.38
C ILE A 124 -9.84 8.04 8.84
N LEU A 125 -10.98 8.69 8.64
CA LEU A 125 -12.09 8.13 7.89
C LEU A 125 -12.08 8.71 6.47
N THR A 126 -11.66 7.91 5.49
CA THR A 126 -11.51 8.40 4.11
C THR A 126 -12.88 8.71 3.49
N ASN A 127 -13.71 7.71 3.34
CA ASN A 127 -15.10 7.86 2.86
C ASN A 127 -15.96 6.67 3.25
N ILE A 128 -17.26 6.78 3.02
CA ILE A 128 -18.24 5.70 3.16
C ILE A 128 -18.95 5.52 1.83
N GLY A 129 -18.77 4.35 1.22
CA GLY A 129 -19.38 3.96 -0.06
C GLY A 129 -20.02 2.57 -0.02
N GLY A 130 -20.46 2.08 -1.18
CA GLY A 130 -21.25 0.85 -1.31
C GLY A 130 -20.51 -0.48 -1.11
N ALA A 131 -19.18 -0.52 -1.04
CA ALA A 131 -18.41 -1.77 -0.89
C ALA A 131 -18.83 -2.55 0.38
N HIS A 132 -19.07 -3.87 0.28
CA HIS A 132 -19.53 -4.76 1.36
C HIS A 132 -20.83 -4.33 2.05
N GLN A 133 -21.70 -3.59 1.36
CA GLN A 133 -22.94 -3.06 1.94
C GLN A 133 -23.94 -4.17 2.33
N GLU A 134 -23.92 -5.30 1.67
CA GLU A 134 -24.85 -6.42 1.93
C GLU A 134 -24.72 -7.00 3.34
N ASN A 135 -23.56 -6.87 3.98
CA ASN A 135 -23.29 -7.36 5.34
C ASN A 135 -23.67 -6.34 6.43
N PHE A 136 -24.22 -5.19 6.07
CA PHE A 136 -24.63 -4.13 6.98
C PHE A 136 -26.08 -3.75 6.75
N SER A 137 -26.84 -3.57 7.83
CA SER A 137 -28.27 -3.21 7.76
C SER A 137 -28.50 -1.84 7.12
N SER A 138 -27.53 -0.93 7.27
CA SER A 138 -27.56 0.40 6.65
C SER A 138 -26.13 0.94 6.42
N VAL A 139 -25.99 1.96 5.56
CA VAL A 139 -24.73 2.69 5.38
C VAL A 139 -24.30 3.40 6.68
N GLN A 140 -25.29 3.78 7.50
CA GLN A 140 -25.04 4.38 8.81
C GLN A 140 -24.42 3.36 9.77
N ASP A 141 -24.94 2.13 9.84
CA ASP A 141 -24.37 1.07 10.70
C ASP A 141 -22.93 0.75 10.30
N LYS A 142 -22.68 0.68 9.00
CA LYS A 142 -21.31 0.50 8.48
C LYS A 142 -20.38 1.65 8.86
N CYS A 143 -20.87 2.89 8.82
CA CYS A 143 -20.10 4.05 9.27
C CYS A 143 -19.79 3.95 10.78
N MET A 144 -20.80 3.64 11.58
CA MET A 144 -20.66 3.47 13.04
C MET A 144 -19.68 2.34 13.38
N GLU A 145 -19.74 1.22 12.66
CA GLU A 145 -18.77 0.11 12.86
C GLU A 145 -17.33 0.57 12.56
N LYS A 146 -17.10 1.26 11.43
CA LYS A 146 -15.78 1.79 11.10
C LYS A 146 -15.26 2.79 12.14
N LEU A 147 -16.11 3.61 12.68
CA LEU A 147 -15.77 4.59 13.72
C LEU A 147 -15.34 3.94 15.05
N GLN A 148 -15.67 2.67 15.31
CA GLN A 148 -15.17 1.96 16.50
C GLN A 148 -13.64 1.91 16.58
N LEU A 149 -12.94 2.00 15.44
CA LEU A 149 -11.48 2.09 15.42
C LEU A 149 -10.95 3.29 16.19
N PHE A 150 -11.70 4.40 16.22
CA PHE A 150 -11.23 5.72 16.68
C PHE A 150 -11.64 6.05 18.12
N LYS A 151 -12.21 5.10 18.83
CA LYS A 151 -12.77 5.33 20.18
C LYS A 151 -11.75 5.94 21.16
N ASP A 152 -10.49 5.58 21.00
CA ASP A 152 -9.40 6.00 21.90
C ASP A 152 -8.40 6.93 21.20
N CYS A 153 -8.76 7.53 20.06
CA CYS A 153 -7.89 8.48 19.34
C CYS A 153 -7.84 9.85 20.02
N ASP A 154 -6.70 10.54 19.88
CA ASP A 154 -6.53 11.95 20.26
C ASP A 154 -7.16 12.88 19.23
N VAL A 155 -7.12 12.48 17.96
CA VAL A 155 -7.65 13.25 16.83
C VAL A 155 -8.31 12.36 15.77
N ILE A 156 -9.37 12.88 15.14
CA ILE A 156 -10.07 12.23 14.03
C ILE A 156 -10.11 13.20 12.84
N VAL A 157 -9.72 12.69 11.65
CA VAL A 157 -9.75 13.42 10.38
C VAL A 157 -10.82 12.82 9.48
N TYR A 158 -11.66 13.66 8.89
CA TYR A 158 -12.72 13.25 7.97
C TYR A 158 -13.24 14.41 7.10
N ASN A 159 -14.01 14.05 6.06
CA ASN A 159 -14.72 15.01 5.21
C ASN A 159 -15.94 15.58 5.95
N GLY A 160 -15.87 16.84 6.38
CA GLY A 160 -16.96 17.54 7.09
C GLY A 160 -18.16 17.90 6.22
N ASP A 161 -18.02 17.87 4.88
CA ASP A 161 -19.11 18.10 3.95
C ASP A 161 -20.00 16.86 3.75
N ASN A 162 -19.57 15.70 4.25
CA ASN A 162 -20.37 14.48 4.21
C ASN A 162 -21.30 14.40 5.43
N GLU A 163 -22.59 14.66 5.20
CA GLU A 163 -23.61 14.71 6.25
C GLU A 163 -23.73 13.39 7.03
N LEU A 164 -23.59 12.24 6.35
CA LEU A 164 -23.64 10.94 6.99
C LEU A 164 -22.47 10.76 7.96
N ILE A 165 -21.24 11.04 7.51
CA ILE A 165 -20.04 10.90 8.34
C ILE A 165 -20.15 11.85 9.53
N THR A 166 -20.47 13.12 9.29
CA THR A 166 -20.60 14.14 10.35
C THR A 166 -21.66 13.74 11.39
N SER A 167 -22.82 13.23 10.94
CA SER A 167 -23.88 12.71 11.83
C SER A 167 -23.39 11.51 12.67
N CYS A 168 -22.66 10.59 12.07
CA CYS A 168 -22.13 9.40 12.77
C CYS A 168 -21.04 9.79 13.78
N VAL A 169 -20.13 10.69 13.44
CA VAL A 169 -19.09 11.20 14.34
C VAL A 169 -19.73 11.89 15.55
N THR A 170 -20.69 12.79 15.32
CA THR A 170 -21.41 13.47 16.39
C THR A 170 -22.13 12.50 17.33
N LYS A 171 -22.77 11.45 16.78
CA LYS A 171 -23.45 10.40 17.57
C LYS A 171 -22.50 9.52 18.35
N SER A 172 -21.27 9.36 17.90
CA SER A 172 -20.27 8.53 18.56
C SER A 172 -19.72 9.12 19.85
N LEU A 173 -19.97 10.41 20.11
CA LEU A 173 -19.57 11.12 21.34
C LEU A 173 -18.07 10.95 21.68
N PHE A 174 -17.21 11.02 20.66
CA PHE A 174 -15.77 10.94 20.86
C PHE A 174 -15.24 12.09 21.70
N THR A 175 -14.23 11.82 22.50
CA THR A 175 -13.44 12.86 23.20
C THR A 175 -12.30 13.39 22.33
N ALA A 176 -12.07 12.75 21.19
CA ALA A 176 -11.04 13.14 20.23
C ALA A 176 -11.27 14.53 19.64
N ARG A 177 -10.18 15.24 19.38
CA ARG A 177 -10.23 16.48 18.61
C ARG A 177 -10.63 16.18 17.17
N GLU A 178 -11.60 16.89 16.63
CA GLU A 178 -12.02 16.75 15.24
C GLU A 178 -11.23 17.72 14.33
N ILE A 179 -10.63 17.19 13.28
CA ILE A 179 -10.10 17.98 12.15
C ILE A 179 -10.93 17.61 10.92
N ALA A 180 -12.16 18.11 10.91
CA ALA A 180 -13.02 18.00 9.74
C ALA A 180 -12.60 19.07 8.73
N TRP A 181 -12.24 18.63 7.51
CA TRP A 181 -12.04 19.55 6.41
C TRP A 181 -13.35 19.77 5.64
N SER A 182 -13.52 20.98 5.11
CA SER A 182 -14.76 21.35 4.40
C SER A 182 -14.48 22.34 3.27
N THR A 183 -15.23 22.21 2.18
CA THR A 183 -15.30 23.17 1.08
C THR A 183 -16.50 24.13 1.22
N LYS A 184 -17.41 23.86 2.16
CA LYS A 184 -18.70 24.56 2.32
C LYS A 184 -18.78 25.36 3.63
N ASP A 185 -18.29 24.80 4.72
CA ASP A 185 -18.39 25.36 6.06
C ASP A 185 -17.07 26.01 6.47
N SER A 186 -17.04 27.34 6.43
CA SER A 186 -15.87 28.15 6.77
C SER A 186 -15.50 28.13 8.25
N GLU A 187 -16.36 27.63 9.13
CA GLU A 187 -16.08 27.51 10.57
C GLU A 187 -15.26 26.24 10.90
N ARG A 188 -15.11 25.33 9.94
CA ARG A 188 -14.33 24.11 10.15
C ARG A 188 -12.84 24.42 10.30
N PRO A 189 -12.11 23.63 11.11
CA PRO A 189 -10.68 23.84 11.39
C PRO A 189 -9.81 23.90 10.13
N LEU A 190 -10.13 23.11 9.11
CA LEU A 190 -9.48 23.10 7.80
C LEU A 190 -10.51 23.45 6.74
N PHE A 191 -10.52 24.69 6.31
CA PHE A 191 -11.43 25.18 5.28
C PHE A 191 -10.73 25.28 3.93
N ILE A 192 -11.35 24.69 2.91
CA ILE A 192 -10.85 24.67 1.53
C ILE A 192 -11.54 25.80 0.77
N GLU A 193 -10.80 26.85 0.49
CA GLU A 193 -11.36 28.05 -0.14
C GLU A 193 -11.58 27.88 -1.64
N LYS A 194 -10.64 27.21 -2.30
CA LYS A 194 -10.69 27.05 -3.76
C LYS A 194 -9.91 25.84 -4.22
N ILE A 195 -10.50 25.12 -5.18
CA ILE A 195 -9.89 24.02 -5.91
C ILE A 195 -9.81 24.44 -7.37
N LEU A 196 -8.61 24.52 -7.92
CA LEU A 196 -8.31 24.94 -9.28
C LEU A 196 -7.64 23.77 -10.03
N LYS A 197 -8.36 23.22 -11.00
CA LYS A 197 -7.87 22.13 -11.86
C LYS A 197 -7.35 22.69 -13.16
N ASP A 198 -6.23 22.15 -13.65
CA ASP A 198 -5.71 22.33 -15.01
C ASP A 198 -5.28 20.98 -15.60
N ASP A 199 -4.70 20.97 -16.79
CA ASP A 199 -4.35 19.73 -17.51
C ASP A 199 -3.24 18.92 -16.84
N THR A 200 -2.50 19.49 -15.88
CA THR A 200 -1.32 18.88 -15.26
C THR A 200 -1.48 18.63 -13.75
N GLY A 201 -2.58 19.08 -13.15
CA GLY A 201 -2.81 18.87 -11.71
C GLY A 201 -3.85 19.80 -11.11
N THR A 202 -3.92 19.79 -9.78
CA THR A 202 -4.89 20.58 -9.02
C THR A 202 -4.18 21.42 -7.98
N THR A 203 -4.45 22.73 -7.96
CA THR A 203 -4.03 23.66 -6.90
C THR A 203 -5.16 23.82 -5.90
N ILE A 204 -4.88 23.61 -4.62
CA ILE A 204 -5.83 23.69 -3.52
C ILE A 204 -5.42 24.84 -2.60
N LYS A 205 -6.32 25.82 -2.43
CA LYS A 205 -6.17 26.92 -1.48
C LYS A 205 -6.95 26.62 -0.23
N TYR A 206 -6.32 26.76 0.93
CA TYR A 206 -6.93 26.40 2.20
C TYR A 206 -6.61 27.41 3.30
N ARG A 207 -7.46 27.40 4.32
CA ARG A 207 -7.25 28.12 5.58
C ARG A 207 -7.21 27.11 6.74
N TYR A 208 -6.18 27.22 7.54
CA TYR A 208 -6.02 26.40 8.75
C TYR A 208 -5.54 27.29 9.90
N LEU A 209 -6.25 27.26 11.02
CA LEU A 209 -5.96 28.11 12.20
C LEU A 209 -5.76 29.61 11.85
N GLY A 210 -6.50 30.12 10.87
CA GLY A 210 -6.42 31.51 10.43
C GLY A 210 -5.34 31.83 9.40
N PHE A 211 -4.47 30.88 9.06
CA PHE A 211 -3.44 31.04 8.03
C PHE A 211 -3.94 30.55 6.67
N PHE A 212 -3.71 31.38 5.63
CA PHE A 212 -4.02 31.05 4.24
C PHE A 212 -2.78 30.49 3.57
N LYS A 213 -2.91 29.33 2.96
CA LYS A 213 -1.84 28.63 2.25
C LYS A 213 -2.40 27.92 1.03
N GLU A 214 -1.53 27.44 0.16
CA GLU A 214 -1.89 26.63 -0.98
C GLU A 214 -0.88 25.51 -1.18
N TYR A 215 -1.32 24.45 -1.82
CA TYR A 215 -0.47 23.36 -2.33
C TYR A 215 -1.00 22.86 -3.66
N ARG A 216 -0.17 22.13 -4.37
CA ARG A 216 -0.51 21.51 -5.64
C ARG A 216 -0.27 20.01 -5.62
N ILE A 217 -1.14 19.25 -6.27
CA ILE A 217 -0.98 17.81 -6.51
C ILE A 217 -0.98 17.53 -8.02
N PRO A 218 -0.24 16.49 -8.50
CA PRO A 218 -0.20 16.12 -9.91
C PRO A 218 -1.40 15.25 -10.32
N PHE A 219 -2.58 15.47 -9.72
CA PHE A 219 -3.82 14.74 -9.97
C PHE A 219 -4.96 15.71 -10.15
N ILE A 220 -5.99 15.31 -10.93
CA ILE A 220 -7.14 16.16 -11.25
C ILE A 220 -8.50 15.52 -10.90
N ASP A 221 -8.51 14.23 -10.52
CA ASP A 221 -9.70 13.51 -10.09
C ASP A 221 -10.11 13.85 -8.66
N ASP A 222 -11.42 13.80 -8.39
CA ASP A 222 -11.98 14.20 -7.10
C ASP A 222 -11.56 13.27 -5.95
N ALA A 223 -11.34 11.98 -6.23
CA ALA A 223 -10.91 11.04 -5.21
C ALA A 223 -9.46 11.32 -4.75
N SER A 224 -8.57 11.67 -5.67
CA SER A 224 -7.21 12.11 -5.35
C SER A 224 -7.20 13.42 -4.57
N ILE A 225 -8.08 14.36 -4.92
CA ILE A 225 -8.23 15.61 -4.17
C ILE A 225 -8.66 15.30 -2.74
N GLU A 226 -9.72 14.51 -2.53
CA GLU A 226 -10.21 14.12 -1.21
C GLU A 226 -9.16 13.39 -0.38
N ASN A 227 -8.42 12.45 -0.99
CA ASN A 227 -7.33 11.74 -0.32
C ASN A 227 -6.19 12.70 0.09
N SER A 228 -5.86 13.68 -0.74
CA SER A 228 -4.84 14.69 -0.42
C SER A 228 -5.24 15.61 0.73
N LEU A 229 -6.54 15.94 0.86
CA LEU A 229 -7.07 16.73 1.97
C LEU A 229 -6.96 15.99 3.30
N ASN A 230 -7.19 14.68 3.31
CA ASN A 230 -6.96 13.85 4.50
C ASN A 230 -5.46 13.82 4.88
N CYS A 231 -4.56 13.70 3.89
CA CYS A 231 -3.12 13.75 4.13
C CYS A 231 -2.68 15.13 4.64
N LEU A 232 -3.19 16.23 4.06
CA LEU A 232 -2.94 17.60 4.52
C LEU A 232 -3.31 17.78 5.98
N ALA A 233 -4.52 17.37 6.37
CA ALA A 233 -5.03 17.50 7.74
C ALA A 233 -4.11 16.81 8.75
N VAL A 234 -3.64 15.60 8.44
CA VAL A 234 -2.71 14.86 9.31
C VAL A 234 -1.33 15.49 9.34
N ALA A 235 -0.79 15.91 8.21
CA ALA A 235 0.53 16.55 8.15
C ALA A 235 0.56 17.87 8.95
N LEU A 236 -0.51 18.68 8.84
CA LEU A 236 -0.68 19.89 9.65
C LEU A 236 -0.81 19.58 11.15
N TYR A 237 -1.55 18.54 11.52
CA TYR A 237 -1.66 18.10 12.92
C TYR A 237 -0.30 17.64 13.48
N LEU A 238 0.48 16.94 12.68
CA LEU A 238 1.85 16.51 13.04
C LEU A 238 2.89 17.63 12.97
N MET A 239 2.44 18.89 12.78
CA MET A 239 3.27 20.10 12.77
C MET A 239 4.31 20.15 11.64
N VAL A 240 4.06 19.46 10.53
CA VAL A 240 4.91 19.63 9.34
C VAL A 240 4.71 21.03 8.77
N PRO A 241 5.78 21.78 8.46
CA PRO A 241 5.66 23.13 7.91
C PRO A 241 4.83 23.15 6.61
N PRO A 242 3.91 24.11 6.44
CA PRO A 242 3.06 24.18 5.25
C PRO A 242 3.84 24.23 3.93
N GLU A 243 5.00 24.85 3.90
CA GLU A 243 5.89 24.95 2.74
C GLU A 243 6.46 23.56 2.38
N THR A 244 6.87 22.80 3.39
CA THR A 244 7.34 21.42 3.22
C THR A 244 6.21 20.49 2.75
N ILE A 245 4.99 20.67 3.29
CA ILE A 245 3.82 19.93 2.81
C ILE A 245 3.57 20.23 1.34
N ALA A 246 3.57 21.50 0.95
CA ALA A 246 3.32 21.92 -0.42
C ALA A 246 4.37 21.35 -1.40
N GLU A 247 5.65 21.39 -1.02
CA GLU A 247 6.74 20.79 -1.80
C GLU A 247 6.53 19.28 -2.00
N ARG A 248 6.26 18.53 -0.92
CA ARG A 248 6.10 17.08 -0.97
C ARG A 248 4.82 16.65 -1.68
N MET A 249 3.74 17.39 -1.53
CA MET A 249 2.47 17.15 -2.22
C MET A 249 2.59 17.30 -3.74
N LEU A 250 3.48 18.18 -4.22
CA LEU A 250 3.74 18.37 -5.65
C LEU A 250 4.38 17.12 -6.29
N HIS A 251 5.11 16.35 -5.49
CA HIS A 251 5.85 15.16 -5.94
C HIS A 251 5.17 13.84 -5.57
N LEU A 252 3.88 13.87 -5.20
CA LEU A 252 3.14 12.65 -4.91
C LEU A 252 3.08 11.76 -6.14
N GLU A 253 3.48 10.51 -5.96
CA GLU A 253 3.42 9.49 -7.02
C GLU A 253 2.05 8.80 -7.05
N PRO A 254 1.58 8.42 -8.25
CA PRO A 254 0.42 7.55 -8.39
C PRO A 254 0.68 6.24 -7.65
N ILE A 255 -0.28 5.82 -6.84
CA ILE A 255 -0.17 4.52 -6.20
C ILE A 255 -0.60 3.44 -7.20
N ALA A 256 0.38 2.78 -7.77
CA ALA A 256 0.25 1.74 -8.80
C ALA A 256 -0.50 0.46 -8.34
N MET A 257 -1.33 0.55 -7.30
CA MET A 257 -1.96 -0.62 -6.72
C MET A 257 -3.24 -1.09 -7.42
N ARG A 258 -3.75 -0.35 -8.43
CA ARG A 258 -5.03 -0.71 -9.04
C ARG A 258 -5.20 -0.37 -10.53
N LEU A 259 -4.37 0.50 -11.11
CA LEU A 259 -4.43 0.86 -12.52
C LEU A 259 -3.06 0.64 -13.15
N GLU A 260 -2.72 -0.61 -13.40
CA GLU A 260 -1.46 -0.96 -14.08
C GLU A 260 -1.64 -0.78 -15.59
N VAL A 261 -0.78 0.03 -16.20
CA VAL A 261 -0.79 0.22 -17.65
C VAL A 261 0.29 -0.60 -18.29
N LYS A 262 -0.10 -1.45 -19.24
CA LYS A 262 0.79 -2.34 -19.99
C LYS A 262 0.59 -2.19 -21.48
N GLU A 263 1.63 -2.51 -22.24
CA GLU A 263 1.49 -2.67 -23.68
C GLU A 263 0.80 -4.00 -23.99
N GLY A 264 -0.24 -3.94 -24.80
CA GLY A 264 -0.97 -5.12 -25.25
C GLY A 264 -0.55 -5.55 -26.66
N LYS A 265 -0.91 -6.77 -27.02
CA LYS A 265 -0.79 -7.29 -28.39
C LYS A 265 -1.56 -6.39 -29.36
N ASN A 266 -1.23 -6.46 -30.64
CA ASN A 266 -1.90 -5.76 -31.73
C ASN A 266 -2.01 -4.21 -31.56
N GLY A 267 -1.04 -3.59 -30.87
CA GLY A 267 -1.03 -2.14 -30.63
C GLY A 267 -2.05 -1.68 -29.59
N CYS A 268 -2.61 -2.58 -28.79
CA CYS A 268 -3.51 -2.22 -27.69
C CYS A 268 -2.74 -1.66 -26.49
N THR A 269 -3.39 -0.81 -25.71
CA THR A 269 -2.94 -0.39 -24.38
C THR A 269 -3.86 -1.03 -23.36
N LEU A 270 -3.29 -1.78 -22.42
CA LEU A 270 -4.05 -2.41 -21.35
C LEU A 270 -4.01 -1.55 -20.10
N ILE A 271 -5.15 -1.35 -19.48
CA ILE A 271 -5.32 -0.72 -18.17
C ILE A 271 -5.90 -1.79 -17.25
N ASN A 272 -5.06 -2.40 -16.42
CA ASN A 272 -5.47 -3.48 -15.52
C ASN A 272 -5.89 -2.93 -14.16
N ASP A 273 -7.14 -3.18 -13.78
CA ASP A 273 -7.73 -2.91 -12.45
C ASP A 273 -8.57 -4.10 -11.96
N SER A 274 -7.98 -5.29 -11.98
CA SER A 274 -8.66 -6.58 -11.77
C SER A 274 -8.78 -7.02 -10.31
N TYR A 275 -8.73 -6.11 -9.34
CA TYR A 275 -8.76 -6.46 -7.91
C TYR A 275 -10.12 -6.24 -7.24
N ASN A 276 -10.77 -5.12 -7.49
CA ASN A 276 -12.10 -4.77 -6.97
C ASN A 276 -13.03 -4.39 -8.12
N SER A 277 -14.29 -4.82 -8.03
CA SER A 277 -15.32 -4.45 -9.00
C SER A 277 -16.51 -3.83 -8.27
N ASP A 278 -16.40 -2.55 -7.90
CA ASP A 278 -17.48 -1.73 -7.37
C ASP A 278 -17.73 -0.51 -8.28
N PHE A 279 -18.91 0.08 -8.17
CA PHE A 279 -19.36 1.17 -9.05
C PHE A 279 -18.46 2.41 -8.98
N ALA A 280 -18.04 2.82 -7.77
CA ALA A 280 -17.22 4.02 -7.59
C ALA A 280 -15.80 3.81 -8.17
N SER A 281 -15.22 2.63 -7.98
CA SER A 281 -13.91 2.30 -8.54
C SER A 281 -13.96 2.12 -10.07
N LEU A 282 -15.11 1.72 -10.64
CA LEU A 282 -15.30 1.67 -12.09
C LEU A 282 -15.30 3.10 -12.68
N ASP A 283 -15.98 4.06 -12.05
CA ASP A 283 -16.01 5.44 -12.52
C ASP A 283 -14.61 6.06 -12.56
N ILE A 284 -13.80 5.84 -11.51
CA ILE A 284 -12.40 6.28 -11.44
C ILE A 284 -11.56 5.65 -12.55
N ALA A 285 -11.72 4.35 -12.79
CA ALA A 285 -10.94 3.64 -13.80
C ALA A 285 -11.31 4.08 -15.23
N LEU A 286 -12.58 4.31 -15.50
CA LEU A 286 -13.05 4.84 -16.78
C LEU A 286 -12.59 6.29 -17.01
N ASP A 287 -12.62 7.12 -15.97
CA ASP A 287 -12.09 8.48 -16.03
C ASP A 287 -10.58 8.49 -16.34
N PHE A 288 -9.82 7.60 -15.71
CA PHE A 288 -8.39 7.42 -16.01
C PHE A 288 -8.16 7.00 -17.47
N MET A 289 -8.90 6.01 -17.98
CA MET A 289 -8.81 5.56 -19.39
C MET A 289 -9.09 6.72 -20.34
N MET A 290 -10.12 7.52 -20.08
CA MET A 290 -10.48 8.67 -20.91
C MET A 290 -9.40 9.75 -20.98
N ARG A 291 -8.77 10.05 -19.85
CA ARG A 291 -7.73 11.09 -19.77
C ARG A 291 -6.42 10.66 -20.43
N ARG A 292 -6.13 9.36 -20.36
CA ARG A 292 -4.91 8.78 -20.94
C ARG A 292 -5.01 8.59 -22.45
N SER A 293 -6.20 8.43 -22.99
CA SER A 293 -6.42 8.32 -24.45
C SER A 293 -6.15 9.66 -25.11
N GLU A 294 -4.86 9.98 -25.34
CA GLU A 294 -4.40 11.20 -26.03
C GLU A 294 -4.90 11.22 -27.48
N ASP A 295 -4.96 10.07 -28.14
CA ASP A 295 -5.54 9.92 -29.47
C ASP A 295 -7.04 9.71 -29.39
N LYS A 296 -7.82 10.76 -29.69
CA LYS A 296 -9.29 10.76 -29.66
C LYS A 296 -9.92 9.75 -30.63
N ASN A 297 -9.12 9.14 -31.53
CA ASN A 297 -9.57 8.16 -32.52
C ASN A 297 -9.37 6.71 -32.08
N ARG A 298 -8.73 6.45 -30.93
CA ARG A 298 -8.60 5.09 -30.41
C ARG A 298 -9.90 4.60 -29.81
N LYS A 299 -10.29 3.37 -30.14
CA LYS A 299 -11.45 2.70 -29.58
C LYS A 299 -11.19 2.36 -28.11
N ARG A 300 -12.23 2.51 -27.28
CA ARG A 300 -12.20 2.24 -25.84
C ARG A 300 -13.02 1.00 -25.54
N THR A 301 -12.35 -0.03 -25.07
CA THR A 301 -12.98 -1.31 -24.73
C THR A 301 -12.93 -1.50 -23.22
N LEU A 302 -14.06 -1.83 -22.62
CA LEU A 302 -14.19 -2.19 -21.21
C LEU A 302 -14.44 -3.69 -21.10
N ILE A 303 -13.55 -4.41 -20.41
CA ILE A 303 -13.79 -5.80 -19.97
C ILE A 303 -14.20 -5.74 -18.50
N LEU A 304 -15.45 -6.14 -18.19
CA LEU A 304 -16.03 -5.96 -16.87
C LEU A 304 -16.62 -7.28 -16.35
N SER A 305 -16.26 -7.66 -15.11
CA SER A 305 -16.91 -8.79 -14.43
C SER A 305 -18.22 -8.39 -13.75
N ASP A 306 -18.95 -9.37 -13.22
CA ASP A 306 -20.01 -9.10 -12.25
C ASP A 306 -19.49 -8.26 -11.09
N MET A 307 -20.32 -7.32 -10.63
CA MET A 307 -20.06 -6.49 -9.47
C MET A 307 -20.70 -7.13 -8.24
N LEU A 308 -19.89 -7.76 -7.43
CA LEU A 308 -20.31 -8.46 -6.22
C LEU A 308 -20.49 -7.49 -5.05
N GLU A 309 -21.30 -7.87 -4.07
CA GLU A 309 -21.45 -7.17 -2.78
C GLU A 309 -21.87 -5.68 -2.87
N SER A 310 -22.58 -5.31 -3.93
CA SER A 310 -23.01 -3.91 -4.15
C SER A 310 -24.11 -3.43 -3.17
N GLY A 311 -24.85 -4.36 -2.54
CA GLY A 311 -26.02 -4.05 -1.72
C GLY A 311 -27.21 -3.47 -2.50
N GLN A 312 -27.14 -3.45 -3.84
CA GLN A 312 -28.21 -3.01 -4.73
C GLN A 312 -28.80 -4.19 -5.52
N THR A 313 -30.01 -4.02 -6.02
CA THR A 313 -30.54 -5.01 -6.97
C THR A 313 -29.77 -4.93 -8.29
N SER A 314 -29.42 -6.09 -8.88
CA SER A 314 -28.71 -6.17 -10.17
C SER A 314 -29.34 -5.29 -11.24
N LYS A 315 -30.68 -5.17 -11.23
CA LYS A 315 -31.42 -4.31 -12.17
C LYS A 315 -31.10 -2.83 -12.04
N LEU A 316 -30.92 -2.31 -10.84
CA LEU A 316 -30.59 -0.91 -10.58
C LEU A 316 -29.10 -0.66 -10.84
N LEU A 317 -28.24 -1.55 -10.35
CA LEU A 317 -26.79 -1.48 -10.51
C LEU A 317 -26.40 -1.40 -11.99
N TYR A 318 -26.84 -2.37 -12.81
CA TYR A 318 -26.44 -2.41 -14.22
C TYR A 318 -27.12 -1.34 -15.08
N ARG A 319 -28.18 -0.70 -14.59
CA ARG A 319 -28.69 0.54 -15.20
C ARG A 319 -27.69 1.67 -15.00
N GLN A 320 -27.22 1.86 -13.77
CA GLN A 320 -26.22 2.88 -13.46
C GLN A 320 -24.90 2.63 -14.20
N VAL A 321 -24.48 1.36 -14.30
CA VAL A 321 -23.28 0.98 -15.07
C VAL A 321 -23.43 1.31 -16.54
N ALA A 322 -24.59 1.03 -17.15
CA ALA A 322 -24.84 1.36 -18.56
C ALA A 322 -24.85 2.88 -18.80
N ASP A 323 -25.48 3.64 -17.90
CA ASP A 323 -25.49 5.12 -17.96
C ASP A 323 -24.05 5.66 -17.83
N LEU A 324 -23.23 5.11 -16.93
CA LEU A 324 -21.84 5.49 -16.75
C LEU A 324 -20.99 5.17 -17.99
N VAL A 325 -21.07 3.95 -18.50
CA VAL A 325 -20.37 3.48 -19.70
C VAL A 325 -20.69 4.37 -20.90
N HIS A 326 -21.96 4.77 -21.06
CA HIS A 326 -22.37 5.69 -22.11
C HIS A 326 -21.78 7.11 -21.90
N SER A 327 -21.87 7.65 -20.69
CA SER A 327 -21.35 9.00 -20.36
C SER A 327 -19.83 9.09 -20.53
N ARG A 328 -19.10 8.00 -20.29
CA ARG A 328 -17.65 7.87 -20.44
C ARG A 328 -17.22 7.47 -21.84
N LYS A 329 -18.16 7.45 -22.82
CA LYS A 329 -17.88 7.19 -24.25
C LYS A 329 -17.05 5.92 -24.48
N VAL A 330 -17.44 4.83 -23.80
CA VAL A 330 -16.90 3.50 -24.09
C VAL A 330 -17.53 3.01 -25.39
N ASP A 331 -16.71 2.47 -26.31
CA ASP A 331 -17.16 2.02 -27.62
C ASP A 331 -17.59 0.55 -27.62
N HIS A 332 -16.94 -0.26 -26.76
CA HIS A 332 -17.17 -1.69 -26.68
C HIS A 332 -17.15 -2.18 -25.23
N ILE A 333 -18.14 -2.97 -24.82
CA ILE A 333 -18.18 -3.66 -23.54
C ILE A 333 -18.10 -5.16 -23.74
N ILE A 334 -17.20 -5.82 -22.98
CA ILE A 334 -17.09 -7.27 -22.87
C ILE A 334 -17.43 -7.62 -21.43
N GLY A 335 -18.64 -8.15 -21.21
CA GLY A 335 -19.12 -8.53 -19.89
C GLY A 335 -18.81 -10.00 -19.58
N VAL A 336 -18.37 -10.28 -18.35
CA VAL A 336 -18.05 -11.64 -17.88
C VAL A 336 -18.77 -11.90 -16.56
N GLY A 337 -19.72 -12.81 -16.58
CA GLY A 337 -20.55 -13.21 -15.45
C GLY A 337 -22.02 -13.34 -15.81
N GLU A 338 -22.78 -13.97 -14.92
CA GLU A 338 -24.21 -14.24 -15.16
C GLU A 338 -25.06 -12.98 -15.02
N GLU A 339 -24.77 -12.13 -14.03
CA GLU A 339 -25.59 -10.93 -13.74
C GLU A 339 -25.40 -9.85 -14.80
N ILE A 340 -24.17 -9.57 -15.21
CA ILE A 340 -23.90 -8.58 -16.26
C ILE A 340 -24.43 -9.08 -17.62
N SER A 341 -24.36 -10.38 -17.88
CA SER A 341 -24.89 -11.00 -19.10
C SER A 341 -26.42 -10.90 -19.15
N ALA A 342 -27.11 -11.10 -18.02
CA ALA A 342 -28.57 -10.90 -17.93
C ALA A 342 -28.97 -9.44 -18.19
N ALA A 343 -28.07 -8.48 -17.96
CA ALA A 343 -28.28 -7.06 -18.20
C ALA A 343 -27.83 -6.57 -19.59
N ALA A 344 -27.36 -7.46 -20.48
CA ALA A 344 -26.80 -7.14 -21.80
C ALA A 344 -27.63 -6.16 -22.64
N ASN A 345 -28.96 -6.25 -22.56
CA ASN A 345 -29.90 -5.40 -23.33
C ASN A 345 -29.87 -3.92 -22.90
N ARG A 346 -29.19 -3.58 -21.79
CA ARG A 346 -29.09 -2.19 -21.30
C ARG A 346 -27.98 -1.41 -21.96
N PHE A 347 -27.01 -2.11 -22.53
CA PHE A 347 -25.86 -1.48 -23.20
C PHE A 347 -26.17 -1.26 -24.68
N GLU A 348 -26.22 0.00 -25.12
CA GLU A 348 -26.53 0.42 -26.49
C GLU A 348 -25.28 0.64 -27.35
N ILE A 349 -24.16 0.01 -26.98
CA ILE A 349 -22.85 0.05 -27.65
C ILE A 349 -22.47 -1.33 -28.17
N GLN A 350 -21.35 -1.47 -28.87
CA GLN A 350 -20.82 -2.78 -29.24
C GLN A 350 -20.63 -3.62 -27.95
N LYS A 351 -21.07 -4.88 -27.99
CA LYS A 351 -21.13 -5.70 -26.77
C LYS A 351 -20.97 -7.18 -27.04
N ASP A 352 -20.23 -7.84 -26.17
CA ASP A 352 -20.09 -9.28 -26.09
C ASP A 352 -20.18 -9.72 -24.64
N PHE A 353 -20.84 -10.85 -24.36
CA PHE A 353 -21.07 -11.33 -23.00
C PHE A 353 -20.75 -12.82 -22.88
N PHE A 354 -20.10 -13.19 -21.77
CA PHE A 354 -19.65 -14.54 -21.46
C PHE A 354 -20.04 -14.92 -20.03
N ALA A 355 -20.37 -16.17 -19.80
CA ALA A 355 -20.74 -16.63 -18.46
C ALA A 355 -19.55 -16.65 -17.50
N ASN A 356 -18.33 -16.87 -18.03
CA ASN A 356 -17.09 -16.92 -17.23
C ASN A 356 -15.86 -16.55 -18.07
N THR A 357 -14.73 -16.35 -17.39
CA THR A 357 -13.45 -15.97 -18.00
C THR A 357 -12.93 -17.02 -18.98
N SER A 358 -13.14 -18.31 -18.70
CA SER A 358 -12.69 -19.39 -19.59
C SER A 358 -13.42 -19.35 -20.95
N GLU A 359 -14.69 -19.02 -20.97
CA GLU A 359 -15.45 -18.85 -22.22
C GLU A 359 -14.91 -17.67 -23.04
N LEU A 360 -14.63 -16.53 -22.41
CA LEU A 360 -14.02 -15.39 -23.09
C LEU A 360 -12.65 -15.75 -23.67
N LEU A 361 -11.78 -16.39 -22.91
CA LEU A 361 -10.45 -16.79 -23.37
C LEU A 361 -10.52 -17.74 -24.58
N ASN A 362 -11.49 -18.66 -24.60
CA ASN A 362 -11.67 -19.63 -25.67
C ASN A 362 -12.45 -19.10 -26.89
N SER A 363 -13.10 -17.93 -26.78
CA SER A 363 -13.94 -17.35 -27.85
C SER A 363 -13.14 -16.87 -29.06
N GLY A 364 -11.84 -16.59 -28.90
CA GLY A 364 -11.00 -15.93 -29.89
C GLY A 364 -11.25 -14.43 -30.05
N LEU A 365 -12.18 -13.83 -29.30
CA LEU A 365 -12.50 -12.39 -29.36
C LEU A 365 -11.32 -11.52 -28.98
N LEU A 366 -10.56 -11.91 -27.97
CA LEU A 366 -9.40 -11.15 -27.51
C LEU A 366 -8.33 -10.96 -28.60
N ASN A 367 -8.21 -11.91 -29.53
CA ASN A 367 -7.27 -11.82 -30.64
C ASN A 367 -7.73 -10.84 -31.74
N GLN A 368 -9.00 -10.41 -31.71
CA GLN A 368 -9.57 -9.46 -32.68
C GLN A 368 -9.45 -8.01 -32.23
N LEU A 369 -9.02 -7.76 -30.99
CA LEU A 369 -8.82 -6.41 -30.46
C LEU A 369 -7.53 -5.80 -31.05
N HIS A 370 -7.64 -4.60 -31.64
CA HIS A 370 -6.54 -3.94 -32.35
C HIS A 370 -6.58 -2.43 -32.14
N ASN A 371 -5.43 -1.84 -31.79
CA ASN A 371 -5.26 -0.39 -31.63
C ASN A 371 -6.32 0.25 -30.71
N GLU A 372 -6.62 -0.42 -29.60
CA GLU A 372 -7.62 -0.01 -28.63
C GLU A 372 -7.00 0.26 -27.25
N ASP A 373 -7.65 1.11 -26.47
CA ASP A 373 -7.39 1.23 -25.06
C ASP A 373 -8.37 0.32 -24.30
N ILE A 374 -7.84 -0.68 -23.60
CA ILE A 374 -8.62 -1.76 -22.98
C ILE A 374 -8.54 -1.62 -21.46
N LEU A 375 -9.66 -1.28 -20.82
CA LEU A 375 -9.79 -1.33 -19.36
C LEU A 375 -10.26 -2.72 -18.95
N ILE A 376 -9.46 -3.40 -18.11
CA ILE A 376 -9.75 -4.72 -17.56
C ILE A 376 -10.11 -4.53 -16.09
N LYS A 377 -11.40 -4.70 -15.75
CA LYS A 377 -11.93 -4.48 -14.41
C LYS A 377 -12.78 -5.64 -13.95
N GLY A 378 -12.32 -6.36 -12.93
CA GLY A 378 -13.02 -7.55 -12.44
C GLY A 378 -12.83 -7.80 -10.96
N ALA A 379 -13.82 -8.45 -10.35
CA ALA A 379 -13.67 -8.97 -9.00
C ALA A 379 -12.70 -10.19 -9.01
N ARG A 380 -11.93 -10.34 -7.95
CA ARG A 380 -10.87 -11.33 -7.84
C ARG A 380 -11.28 -12.77 -8.17
N VAL A 381 -12.52 -13.14 -7.89
CA VAL A 381 -13.07 -14.48 -8.15
C VAL A 381 -13.19 -14.82 -9.65
N PHE A 382 -13.16 -13.80 -10.53
CA PHE A 382 -13.24 -14.00 -11.98
C PHE A 382 -11.88 -14.23 -12.64
N HIS A 383 -10.77 -14.17 -11.90
CA HIS A 383 -9.40 -14.41 -12.40
C HIS A 383 -9.03 -13.61 -13.66
N PHE A 384 -9.30 -12.30 -13.65
CA PHE A 384 -9.03 -11.41 -14.79
C PHE A 384 -7.55 -11.20 -15.09
N ASP A 385 -6.67 -11.66 -14.21
CA ASP A 385 -5.23 -11.74 -14.48
C ASP A 385 -4.94 -12.61 -15.70
N ASP A 386 -5.72 -13.70 -15.92
CA ASP A 386 -5.59 -14.58 -17.09
C ASP A 386 -5.93 -13.84 -18.40
N ILE A 387 -6.88 -12.88 -18.37
CA ILE A 387 -7.23 -12.03 -19.51
C ILE A 387 -6.08 -11.05 -19.79
N THR A 388 -5.53 -10.44 -18.72
CA THR A 388 -4.38 -9.55 -18.84
C THR A 388 -3.19 -10.28 -19.47
N ASP A 389 -2.87 -11.48 -18.99
CA ASP A 389 -1.78 -12.32 -19.50
C ASP A 389 -2.00 -12.72 -20.98
N ALA A 390 -3.24 -12.95 -21.38
CA ALA A 390 -3.59 -13.29 -22.76
C ALA A 390 -3.39 -12.10 -23.72
N LEU A 391 -3.68 -10.89 -23.26
CA LEU A 391 -3.61 -9.64 -24.05
C LEU A 391 -2.25 -8.96 -23.99
N GLU A 392 -1.45 -9.15 -22.93
CA GLU A 392 -0.18 -8.47 -22.72
C GLU A 392 0.84 -8.81 -23.83
N LEU A 393 1.52 -7.77 -24.33
CA LEU A 393 2.64 -7.94 -25.25
C LEU A 393 3.87 -8.39 -24.45
N LYS A 394 4.12 -9.70 -24.42
CA LYS A 394 5.33 -10.25 -23.81
C LYS A 394 6.52 -9.99 -24.73
N VAL A 395 7.28 -8.94 -24.43
CA VAL A 395 8.44 -8.54 -25.27
C VAL A 395 9.64 -9.47 -25.03
N HIS A 396 9.71 -10.13 -23.86
CA HIS A 396 10.76 -11.10 -23.53
C HIS A 396 10.18 -12.28 -22.72
N GLU A 397 10.50 -13.49 -23.14
CA GLU A 397 10.15 -14.72 -22.41
C GLU A 397 11.23 -15.18 -21.40
N THR A 398 12.30 -14.39 -21.22
CA THR A 398 13.32 -14.71 -20.22
C THR A 398 12.84 -14.28 -18.86
N ILE A 399 12.37 -15.21 -18.06
CA ILE A 399 11.89 -14.99 -16.69
C ILE A 399 13.00 -15.42 -15.73
N LEU A 400 13.45 -14.51 -14.86
CA LEU A 400 14.25 -14.85 -13.69
C LEU A 400 13.29 -15.09 -12.51
N GLU A 401 13.06 -16.33 -12.16
CA GLU A 401 12.23 -16.70 -11.02
C GLU A 401 13.10 -16.88 -9.78
N ILE A 402 12.81 -16.10 -8.73
CA ILE A 402 13.50 -16.16 -7.43
C ILE A 402 12.57 -16.81 -6.41
N ASN A 403 12.93 -18.01 -5.97
CA ASN A 403 12.20 -18.70 -4.92
C ASN A 403 12.70 -18.30 -3.53
N LEU A 404 12.00 -17.40 -2.86
CA LEU A 404 12.36 -16.91 -1.53
C LEU A 404 12.26 -17.99 -0.45
N ASN A 405 11.41 -18.99 -0.60
CA ASN A 405 11.35 -20.12 0.34
C ASN A 405 12.61 -20.97 0.24
N ALA A 406 13.10 -21.24 -0.97
CA ALA A 406 14.36 -21.94 -1.17
C ALA A 406 15.56 -21.15 -0.60
N LEU A 407 15.53 -19.82 -0.68
CA LEU A 407 16.52 -18.95 -0.03
C LEU A 407 16.51 -19.16 1.50
N VAL A 408 15.33 -19.17 2.11
CA VAL A 408 15.16 -19.40 3.55
C VAL A 408 15.62 -20.81 3.94
N ASP A 409 15.28 -21.83 3.15
CA ASP A 409 15.71 -23.21 3.40
C ASP A 409 17.26 -23.32 3.36
N ASN A 410 17.90 -22.66 2.39
CA ASN A 410 19.35 -22.60 2.30
C ASN A 410 19.96 -21.89 3.50
N LEU A 411 19.41 -20.75 3.93
CA LEU A 411 19.87 -20.04 5.12
C LEU A 411 19.77 -20.93 6.36
N ASN A 412 18.64 -21.61 6.55
CA ASN A 412 18.43 -22.51 7.69
C ASN A 412 19.34 -23.74 7.64
N TYR A 413 19.63 -24.28 6.44
CA TYR A 413 20.61 -25.35 6.29
C TYR A 413 22.00 -24.96 6.81
N TYR A 414 22.48 -23.76 6.48
CA TYR A 414 23.76 -23.28 6.98
C TYR A 414 23.68 -22.94 8.47
N ARG A 415 22.60 -22.28 8.92
CA ARG A 415 22.39 -21.93 10.32
C ARG A 415 22.45 -23.15 11.24
N ASN A 416 21.87 -24.27 10.83
CA ASN A 416 21.87 -25.53 11.58
C ASN A 416 23.25 -26.19 11.71
N LYS A 417 24.22 -25.75 10.90
CA LYS A 417 25.63 -26.22 11.00
C LYS A 417 26.50 -25.34 11.86
N LEU A 418 26.01 -24.20 12.27
CA LEU A 418 26.76 -23.23 13.07
C LEU A 418 26.41 -23.39 14.55
N LYS A 419 27.31 -22.93 15.41
CA LYS A 419 27.05 -22.82 16.82
C LYS A 419 26.05 -21.68 17.08
N PRO A 420 25.24 -21.73 18.16
CA PRO A 420 24.22 -20.71 18.43
C PRO A 420 24.76 -19.27 18.53
N GLU A 421 26.00 -19.12 18.98
CA GLU A 421 26.67 -17.83 19.13
C GLU A 421 27.28 -17.29 17.84
N THR A 422 27.26 -18.04 16.73
CA THR A 422 27.84 -17.64 15.45
C THR A 422 26.93 -16.65 14.73
N LYS A 423 27.44 -15.45 14.47
CA LYS A 423 26.74 -14.43 13.69
C LYS A 423 26.78 -14.71 12.19
N ILE A 424 25.68 -14.42 11.51
CA ILE A 424 25.53 -14.62 10.07
C ILE A 424 25.49 -13.27 9.36
N VAL A 425 26.38 -13.09 8.38
CA VAL A 425 26.39 -11.95 7.47
C VAL A 425 25.92 -12.41 6.11
N CYS A 426 24.84 -11.81 5.59
CA CYS A 426 24.31 -12.12 4.26
C CYS A 426 24.66 -11.02 3.26
N MET A 427 25.31 -11.40 2.16
CA MET A 427 25.72 -10.48 1.11
C MET A 427 24.55 -10.22 0.14
N VAL A 428 24.17 -8.94 -0.02
CA VAL A 428 23.08 -8.51 -0.91
C VAL A 428 23.50 -7.40 -1.90
N LYS A 429 24.81 -7.29 -2.15
CA LYS A 429 25.38 -6.33 -3.11
C LYS A 429 24.89 -6.56 -4.54
N ALA A 430 25.06 -5.56 -5.40
CA ALA A 430 24.71 -5.61 -6.83
C ALA A 430 23.26 -6.08 -7.03
N SER A 431 22.31 -5.43 -6.32
CA SER A 431 20.88 -5.78 -6.32
C SER A 431 20.65 -7.25 -5.96
N ALA A 432 21.30 -7.74 -4.90
CA ALA A 432 21.34 -9.16 -4.49
C ALA A 432 21.74 -10.09 -5.67
N TYR A 433 22.82 -9.71 -6.35
CA TYR A 433 23.34 -10.40 -7.55
C TYR A 433 22.33 -10.42 -8.72
N GLY A 434 21.53 -9.37 -8.86
CA GLY A 434 20.51 -9.25 -9.90
C GLY A 434 19.15 -9.87 -9.57
N ALA A 435 18.99 -10.40 -8.36
CA ALA A 435 17.78 -11.09 -7.94
C ALA A 435 16.74 -10.17 -7.25
N GLY A 436 17.01 -8.85 -7.14
CA GLY A 436 16.17 -7.89 -6.43
C GLY A 436 16.65 -7.67 -4.98
N SER A 437 17.12 -6.45 -4.68
CA SER A 437 17.77 -6.18 -3.38
C SER A 437 16.77 -6.13 -2.24
N PHE A 438 15.60 -5.53 -2.44
CA PHE A 438 14.65 -5.30 -1.35
C PHE A 438 14.00 -6.59 -0.86
N GLU A 439 13.43 -7.39 -1.76
CA GLU A 439 12.70 -8.61 -1.42
C GLU A 439 13.62 -9.62 -0.73
N ILE A 440 14.86 -9.75 -1.21
CA ILE A 440 15.84 -10.64 -0.59
C ILE A 440 16.31 -10.10 0.75
N ALA A 441 16.68 -8.82 0.83
CA ALA A 441 17.10 -8.20 2.09
C ALA A 441 15.99 -8.26 3.14
N LYS A 442 14.74 -8.00 2.73
CA LYS A 442 13.58 -8.10 3.61
C LYS A 442 13.33 -9.52 4.10
N THR A 443 13.43 -10.50 3.21
CA THR A 443 13.32 -11.92 3.57
C THR A 443 14.40 -12.32 4.59
N LEU A 444 15.65 -11.90 4.38
CA LEU A 444 16.76 -12.20 5.29
C LEU A 444 16.59 -11.49 6.64
N GLU A 445 16.14 -10.23 6.64
CA GLU A 445 15.81 -9.49 7.86
C GLU A 445 14.71 -10.19 8.66
N ASP A 446 13.63 -10.64 8.01
CA ASP A 446 12.54 -11.38 8.65
C ASP A 446 13.00 -12.73 9.22
N GLN A 447 14.06 -13.31 8.64
CA GLN A 447 14.76 -14.49 9.17
C GLN A 447 15.81 -14.14 10.24
N ARG A 448 15.89 -12.88 10.67
CA ARG A 448 16.78 -12.41 11.75
C ARG A 448 18.25 -12.77 11.52
N VAL A 449 18.78 -12.50 10.34
CA VAL A 449 20.23 -12.51 10.12
C VAL A 449 20.86 -11.37 10.92
N ASP A 450 22.09 -11.56 11.39
CA ASP A 450 22.74 -10.54 12.24
C ASP A 450 23.14 -9.31 11.42
N TYR A 451 23.60 -9.52 10.18
CA TYR A 451 24.05 -8.45 9.29
C TYR A 451 23.66 -8.72 7.84
N LEU A 452 23.35 -7.66 7.14
CA LEU A 452 23.42 -7.60 5.68
C LEU A 452 24.74 -6.94 5.27
N ALA A 453 25.26 -7.25 4.08
CA ALA A 453 26.44 -6.59 3.56
C ALA A 453 26.25 -6.20 2.09
N VAL A 454 26.68 -4.99 1.75
CA VAL A 454 26.65 -4.42 0.40
C VAL A 454 28.03 -3.92 -0.02
N ALA A 455 28.22 -3.63 -1.30
CA ALA A 455 29.52 -3.19 -1.79
C ALA A 455 29.81 -1.73 -1.42
N VAL A 456 28.87 -0.83 -1.65
CA VAL A 456 29.03 0.64 -1.53
C VAL A 456 27.90 1.26 -0.70
N ALA A 457 28.12 2.48 -0.23
CA ALA A 457 27.19 3.18 0.65
C ALA A 457 25.82 3.45 0.00
N ASP A 458 25.76 3.70 -1.30
CA ASP A 458 24.50 3.97 -2.01
C ASP A 458 23.55 2.77 -1.97
N GLU A 459 24.08 1.54 -2.14
CA GLU A 459 23.27 0.32 -2.01
C GLU A 459 22.68 0.18 -0.60
N GLY A 460 23.46 0.51 0.42
CA GLY A 460 23.01 0.49 1.82
C GLY A 460 21.96 1.56 2.09
N ALA A 461 22.15 2.77 1.56
CA ALA A 461 21.19 3.87 1.67
C ALA A 461 19.86 3.52 0.99
N ASP A 462 19.88 2.87 -0.16
CA ASP A 462 18.68 2.44 -0.86
C ASP A 462 17.92 1.35 -0.09
N LEU A 463 18.61 0.41 0.54
CA LEU A 463 18.00 -0.55 1.45
C LEU A 463 17.36 0.13 2.66
N ARG A 464 18.00 1.14 3.25
CA ARG A 464 17.43 1.93 4.35
C ARG A 464 16.17 2.69 3.91
N LYS A 465 16.20 3.37 2.75
CA LYS A 465 15.03 4.05 2.17
C LYS A 465 13.89 3.09 1.91
N ALA A 466 14.20 1.85 1.51
CA ALA A 466 13.22 0.79 1.33
C ALA A 466 12.68 0.19 2.64
N GLY A 467 13.21 0.60 3.81
CA GLY A 467 12.69 0.18 5.13
C GLY A 467 13.41 -1.01 5.76
N ILE A 468 14.62 -1.34 5.33
CA ILE A 468 15.48 -2.36 5.98
C ILE A 468 16.14 -1.74 7.21
N ASN A 469 15.97 -2.35 8.37
CA ASN A 469 16.49 -1.88 9.67
C ASN A 469 17.69 -2.70 10.20
N SER A 470 17.95 -3.89 9.66
CA SER A 470 19.10 -4.73 10.03
C SER A 470 20.42 -3.99 9.89
N SER A 471 21.44 -4.33 10.69
CA SER A 471 22.80 -3.79 10.52
C SER A 471 23.32 -4.08 9.11
N ILE A 472 23.84 -3.04 8.44
CA ILE A 472 24.35 -3.13 7.06
C ILE A 472 25.83 -2.78 7.04
N ILE A 473 26.65 -3.73 6.57
CA ILE A 473 28.11 -3.58 6.41
C ILE A 473 28.40 -3.04 5.00
N ILE A 474 29.28 -2.03 4.91
CA ILE A 474 29.80 -1.50 3.64
C ILE A 474 31.19 -2.09 3.40
N MET A 475 31.30 -2.95 2.38
CA MET A 475 32.53 -3.68 2.07
C MET A 475 33.64 -2.80 1.50
N ASN A 476 33.27 -1.77 0.71
CA ASN A 476 34.19 -0.83 0.08
C ASN A 476 33.79 0.61 0.42
N PRO A 477 34.03 1.07 1.64
CA PRO A 477 33.71 2.43 2.04
C PRO A 477 34.60 3.44 1.33
N GLU A 478 34.00 4.45 0.72
CA GLU A 478 34.68 5.58 0.12
C GLU A 478 34.66 6.79 1.07
N ILE A 479 35.76 7.57 1.08
CA ILE A 479 35.88 8.76 1.95
C ILE A 479 34.75 9.77 1.67
N THR A 480 34.37 9.91 0.41
CA THR A 480 33.29 10.81 -0.05
C THR A 480 31.90 10.41 0.45
N ALA A 481 31.73 9.14 0.83
CA ALA A 481 30.43 8.58 1.26
C ALA A 481 30.27 8.51 2.78
N PHE A 482 31.22 8.98 3.59
CA PHE A 482 31.15 8.89 5.05
C PHE A 482 29.90 9.57 5.62
N LYS A 483 29.52 10.76 5.10
CA LYS A 483 28.31 11.41 5.53
C LYS A 483 27.07 10.54 5.29
N THR A 484 26.94 9.93 4.12
CA THR A 484 25.87 8.97 3.80
C THR A 484 25.87 7.79 4.78
N MET A 485 27.06 7.26 5.12
CA MET A 485 27.15 6.16 6.09
C MET A 485 26.67 6.57 7.48
N PHE A 486 26.98 7.78 7.94
CA PHE A 486 26.49 8.29 9.21
C PHE A 486 24.97 8.53 9.18
N ASP A 487 24.47 9.21 8.16
CA ASP A 487 23.04 9.56 8.02
C ASP A 487 22.15 8.30 7.97
N TYR A 488 22.61 7.24 7.31
CA TYR A 488 21.88 5.98 7.15
C TYR A 488 22.34 4.85 8.09
N ARG A 489 23.22 5.12 9.05
CA ARG A 489 23.75 4.14 10.01
C ARG A 489 24.30 2.88 9.32
N LEU A 490 25.22 3.06 8.37
CA LEU A 490 25.88 2.00 7.62
C LEU A 490 27.28 1.76 8.16
N GLU A 491 27.61 0.51 8.47
CA GLU A 491 28.83 0.13 9.20
C GLU A 491 29.98 -0.15 8.22
N PRO A 492 31.03 0.72 8.12
CA PRO A 492 32.10 0.53 7.15
C PRO A 492 33.09 -0.55 7.55
N GLU A 493 33.62 -1.33 6.59
CA GLU A 493 34.81 -2.13 6.73
C GLU A 493 36.09 -1.25 6.60
N VAL A 494 36.83 -1.10 7.67
CA VAL A 494 38.08 -0.33 7.71
C VAL A 494 39.24 -1.26 7.43
N TYR A 495 39.93 -1.06 6.32
CA TYR A 495 41.03 -1.91 5.82
C TYR A 495 42.40 -1.23 5.83
N SER A 496 42.48 0.06 6.21
CA SER A 496 43.75 0.79 6.30
C SER A 496 43.72 1.88 7.37
N PHE A 497 44.88 2.24 7.89
CA PHE A 497 45.01 3.35 8.84
C PHE A 497 44.60 4.68 8.22
N HIS A 498 44.91 4.92 6.95
CA HIS A 498 44.50 6.13 6.26
C HIS A 498 42.95 6.26 6.22
N LEU A 499 42.25 5.19 5.87
CA LEU A 499 40.80 5.20 5.88
C LEU A 499 40.23 5.47 7.29
N LEU A 500 40.83 4.88 8.33
CA LEU A 500 40.46 5.10 9.72
C LEU A 500 40.65 6.57 10.14
N GLU A 501 41.80 7.17 9.82
CA GLU A 501 42.07 8.57 10.12
C GLU A 501 41.08 9.53 9.47
N GLU A 502 40.75 9.30 8.19
CA GLU A 502 39.75 10.11 7.47
C GLU A 502 38.35 9.89 8.02
N LEU A 503 37.98 8.67 8.43
CA LEU A 503 36.70 8.38 9.08
C LEU A 503 36.60 9.10 10.44
N ILE A 504 37.64 9.10 11.24
CA ILE A 504 37.67 9.81 12.53
C ILE A 504 37.47 11.31 12.30
N LYS A 505 38.23 11.92 11.36
CA LYS A 505 38.07 13.35 11.02
C LYS A 505 36.64 13.69 10.55
N ALA A 506 36.05 12.80 9.75
CA ALA A 506 34.69 12.97 9.29
C ALA A 506 33.68 12.86 10.45
N ALA A 507 33.84 11.89 11.35
CA ALA A 507 32.99 11.71 12.52
C ALA A 507 33.10 12.91 13.48
N GLU A 508 34.30 13.44 13.74
CA GLU A 508 34.47 14.66 14.53
C GLU A 508 33.76 15.87 13.91
N ARG A 509 33.89 16.05 12.60
CA ARG A 509 33.25 17.14 11.86
C ARG A 509 31.73 17.07 11.93
N GLU A 510 31.15 15.87 11.81
CA GLU A 510 29.69 15.66 11.86
C GLU A 510 29.16 15.46 13.30
N GLY A 511 30.04 15.50 14.32
CA GLY A 511 29.65 15.33 15.73
C GLY A 511 29.19 13.92 16.09
N VAL A 512 29.65 12.91 15.32
CA VAL A 512 29.28 11.51 15.50
C VAL A 512 30.24 10.84 16.48
N SER A 513 29.71 10.11 17.46
CA SER A 513 30.50 9.34 18.44
C SER A 513 30.01 7.90 18.53
N ASN A 514 30.87 6.98 18.93
CA ASN A 514 30.58 5.54 19.10
C ASN A 514 30.00 4.89 17.83
N PHE A 515 30.44 5.33 16.65
CA PHE A 515 30.00 4.76 15.39
C PHE A 515 30.57 3.36 15.18
N PRO A 516 29.77 2.33 14.87
CA PRO A 516 30.26 0.97 14.68
C PRO A 516 31.06 0.84 13.40
N ILE A 517 32.18 0.13 13.48
CA ILE A 517 33.03 -0.19 12.34
C ILE A 517 33.45 -1.66 12.37
N HIS A 518 33.79 -2.20 11.21
CA HIS A 518 34.40 -3.53 11.06
C HIS A 518 35.86 -3.41 10.63
N ILE A 519 36.76 -4.11 11.29
CA ILE A 519 38.19 -4.12 10.92
C ILE A 519 38.42 -5.26 9.94
N LYS A 520 38.89 -4.91 8.74
CA LYS A 520 39.25 -5.89 7.70
C LYS A 520 40.72 -6.19 7.72
N ILE A 521 41.05 -7.46 7.95
CA ILE A 521 42.44 -7.95 7.96
C ILE A 521 42.65 -8.89 6.77
N ASP A 522 43.59 -8.55 5.90
CA ASP A 522 44.00 -9.44 4.82
C ASP A 522 44.90 -10.56 5.35
N THR A 523 44.41 -11.79 5.28
CA THR A 523 45.13 -12.99 5.72
C THR A 523 45.69 -13.80 4.56
N GLY A 524 45.83 -13.21 3.37
CA GLY A 524 46.43 -13.81 2.19
C GLY A 524 45.53 -13.91 0.95
N MET A 525 44.29 -13.42 1.03
CA MET A 525 43.38 -13.37 -0.12
C MET A 525 43.70 -12.18 -1.04
N HIS A 526 44.32 -11.14 -0.49
CA HIS A 526 44.73 -9.91 -1.19
C HIS A 526 43.59 -9.19 -1.91
N ARG A 527 42.47 -9.09 -1.25
CA ARG A 527 41.25 -8.52 -1.86
C ARG A 527 40.65 -7.41 -0.98
#